data_27db84804f2dd284adfddb85cf3c6d4b
#
_entry.id   27db84804f2dd284adfddb85cf3c6d4b
#
_cell.length_a   1.000
_cell.length_b   1.000
_cell.length_c   1.000
_cell.angle_alpha   90.00
_cell.angle_beta   90.00
_cell.angle_gamma   90.00
#
_symmetry.space_group_name_H-M   'P 1'
#
loop_
_entity.id
_entity.type
_entity.pdbx_description
1 polymer ?
#
loop_
_entity_poly.entity_id
_entity_poly.type
_entity_poly.pdbx_seq_one_letter_code
_entity_poly.pdbx_strand_id
1 'polypeptide(L)'
;MSYTGEFTTRMIPSYKEFNIMNSQEQMGIYKEMEQKGWLNNSDTYRAKDSGVYGRMYQLINQYNPVTGQFGLANTPEARNAYLREAEMRNTDWFDLLTRNSLSHQHTISISGGSEEARYYASIGYN
;
A
#
# COMPACT_ATOMS: atom_id res chain seq x y z
N MET A 1 37.36 28.25 9.86
CA MET A 1 36.02 27.88 10.37
C MET A 1 35.09 27.76 9.19
N SER A 2 34.36 26.67 9.07
CA SER A 2 33.33 26.46 8.04
C SER A 2 32.04 25.95 8.68
N TYR A 3 30.91 26.30 8.05
CA TYR A 3 29.59 25.82 8.40
C TYR A 3 28.97 25.22 7.15
N THR A 4 28.37 24.05 7.30
CA THR A 4 27.60 23.39 6.24
C THR A 4 26.22 23.01 6.80
N GLY A 5 25.18 23.43 6.12
CA GLY A 5 23.80 23.03 6.41
C GLY A 5 23.22 22.24 5.22
N GLU A 6 22.69 21.07 5.47
CA GLU A 6 22.02 20.25 4.48
C GLU A 6 20.58 20.02 4.90
N PHE A 7 19.64 20.22 3.97
CA PHE A 7 18.21 20.00 4.16
C PHE A 7 17.72 18.99 3.13
N THR A 8 17.13 17.91 3.60
CA THR A 8 16.61 16.86 2.74
C THR A 8 15.11 16.69 3.00
N THR A 9 14.32 16.74 1.92
CA THR A 9 12.89 16.44 1.98
C THR A 9 12.62 15.13 1.27
N ARG A 10 11.78 14.29 1.88
CA ARG A 10 11.25 13.08 1.25
C ARG A 10 9.74 13.18 1.22
N MET A 11 9.18 13.17 0.02
CA MET A 11 7.74 13.21 -0.18
C MET A 11 7.16 11.79 -0.22
N ILE A 12 5.87 11.67 0.11
CA ILE A 12 5.10 10.43 -0.08
C ILE A 12 5.09 10.09 -1.57
N PRO A 13 5.49 8.87 -1.96
CA PRO A 13 5.40 8.44 -3.35
C PRO A 13 3.92 8.33 -3.79
N SER A 14 3.66 8.53 -5.06
CA SER A 14 2.32 8.40 -5.66
C SER A 14 2.20 7.08 -6.43
N TYR A 15 1.03 6.45 -6.40
CA TYR A 15 0.74 5.27 -7.23
C TYR A 15 0.98 5.52 -8.72
N LYS A 16 0.77 6.75 -9.19
CA LYS A 16 1.01 7.14 -10.58
C LYS A 16 2.48 7.02 -11.00
N GLU A 17 3.41 7.24 -10.05
CA GLU A 17 4.85 7.11 -10.33
C GLU A 17 5.27 5.66 -10.53
N PHE A 18 4.56 4.72 -9.94
CA PHE A 18 4.86 3.30 -10.00
C PHE A 18 3.98 2.53 -11.01
N ASN A 19 3.05 3.20 -11.69
CA ASN A 19 2.10 2.58 -12.60
C ASN A 19 1.37 1.38 -11.97
N ILE A 20 0.93 1.53 -10.72
CA ILE A 20 0.20 0.51 -9.97
C ILE A 20 -1.29 0.68 -10.27
N MET A 21 -1.97 -0.44 -10.54
CA MET A 21 -3.41 -0.48 -10.77
C MET A 21 -4.18 -0.07 -9.52
N ASN A 22 -5.23 0.72 -9.71
CA ASN A 22 -6.21 1.00 -8.67
C ASN A 22 -7.21 -0.16 -8.51
N SER A 23 -8.08 -0.09 -7.48
CA SER A 23 -9.06 -1.15 -7.21
C SER A 23 -10.03 -1.40 -8.36
N GLN A 24 -10.44 -0.38 -9.08
CA GLN A 24 -11.36 -0.48 -10.20
C GLN A 24 -10.72 -1.20 -11.39
N GLU A 25 -9.49 -0.85 -11.74
CA GLU A 25 -8.72 -1.50 -12.80
C GLU A 25 -8.46 -2.97 -12.47
N GLN A 26 -8.05 -3.27 -11.24
CA GLN A 26 -7.81 -4.63 -10.77
C GLN A 26 -9.09 -5.47 -10.81
N MET A 27 -10.21 -4.94 -10.35
CA MET A 27 -11.50 -5.63 -10.38
C MET A 27 -11.99 -5.83 -11.82
N GLY A 28 -11.70 -4.93 -12.74
CA GLY A 28 -11.98 -5.10 -14.18
C GLY A 28 -11.28 -6.34 -14.75
N ILE A 29 -9.99 -6.51 -14.44
CA ILE A 29 -9.21 -7.69 -14.84
C ILE A 29 -9.80 -8.97 -14.22
N TYR A 30 -10.12 -8.97 -12.94
CA TYR A 30 -10.68 -10.14 -12.27
C TYR A 30 -12.03 -10.56 -12.86
N LYS A 31 -12.90 -9.61 -13.18
CA LYS A 31 -14.18 -9.89 -13.85
C LYS A 31 -13.99 -10.51 -15.24
N GLU A 32 -13.03 -9.97 -16.00
CA GLU A 32 -12.71 -10.54 -17.32
C GLU A 32 -12.15 -11.97 -17.19
N MET A 33 -11.28 -12.22 -16.23
CA MET A 33 -10.75 -13.55 -15.95
C MET A 33 -11.84 -14.53 -15.53
N GLU A 34 -12.80 -14.10 -14.72
CA GLU A 34 -13.95 -14.91 -14.33
C GLU A 34 -14.82 -15.25 -15.55
N GLN A 35 -15.15 -14.27 -16.39
CA GLN A 35 -15.96 -14.48 -17.61
C GLN A 35 -15.30 -15.45 -18.60
N LYS A 36 -13.96 -15.42 -18.67
CA LYS A 36 -13.19 -16.35 -19.50
C LYS A 36 -12.95 -17.72 -18.85
N GLY A 37 -13.44 -17.93 -17.61
CA GLY A 37 -13.23 -19.15 -16.86
C GLY A 37 -11.80 -19.39 -16.37
N TRP A 38 -10.99 -18.35 -16.32
CA TRP A 38 -9.59 -18.44 -15.86
C TRP A 38 -9.46 -18.37 -14.34
N LEU A 39 -10.47 -17.82 -13.66
CA LEU A 39 -10.57 -17.84 -12.20
C LEU A 39 -11.37 -19.05 -11.75
N ASN A 40 -10.71 -20.09 -11.33
CA ASN A 40 -11.35 -21.24 -10.71
C ASN A 40 -11.13 -21.19 -9.19
N ASN A 41 -11.99 -20.45 -8.49
CA ASN A 41 -11.90 -20.28 -7.04
C ASN A 41 -12.22 -21.57 -6.27
N SER A 42 -12.88 -22.55 -6.90
CA SER A 42 -13.18 -23.85 -6.28
C SER A 42 -11.98 -24.77 -6.21
N ASP A 43 -11.07 -24.69 -7.18
CA ASP A 43 -9.92 -25.59 -7.30
C ASP A 43 -8.62 -25.00 -6.74
N THR A 44 -8.57 -23.69 -6.53
CA THR A 44 -7.38 -23.02 -6.03
C THR A 44 -7.40 -22.96 -4.52
N TYR A 45 -6.89 -24.01 -3.87
CA TYR A 45 -6.86 -24.17 -2.41
C TYR A 45 -6.34 -22.94 -1.64
N ARG A 46 -5.38 -22.20 -2.21
CA ARG A 46 -4.82 -20.99 -1.59
C ARG A 46 -5.64 -19.73 -1.82
N ALA A 47 -6.45 -19.68 -2.86
CA ALA A 47 -7.21 -18.49 -3.24
C ALA A 47 -8.65 -18.49 -2.71
N LYS A 48 -9.18 -19.64 -2.30
CA LYS A 48 -10.59 -19.77 -1.85
C LYS A 48 -10.93 -18.94 -0.62
N ASP A 49 -9.93 -18.65 0.23
CA ASP A 49 -10.12 -17.96 1.51
C ASP A 49 -9.53 -16.54 1.52
N SER A 50 -8.99 -16.07 0.39
CA SER A 50 -8.35 -14.77 0.29
C SER A 50 -8.81 -13.99 -0.94
N GLY A 51 -8.64 -12.67 -0.87
CA GLY A 51 -9.06 -11.76 -1.93
C GLY A 51 -10.57 -11.55 -2.00
N VAL A 52 -10.99 -10.70 -2.90
CA VAL A 52 -12.40 -10.27 -3.02
C VAL A 52 -13.30 -11.45 -3.41
N TYR A 53 -12.88 -12.23 -4.39
CA TYR A 53 -13.66 -13.40 -4.86
C TYR A 53 -13.70 -14.51 -3.82
N GLY A 54 -12.58 -14.85 -3.18
CA GLY A 54 -12.55 -15.84 -2.12
C GLY A 54 -13.49 -15.47 -0.98
N ARG A 55 -13.46 -14.21 -0.54
CA ARG A 55 -14.33 -13.71 0.50
C ARG A 55 -15.81 -13.71 0.09
N MET A 56 -16.12 -13.37 -1.15
CA MET A 56 -17.47 -13.43 -1.70
C MET A 56 -18.02 -14.87 -1.63
N TYR A 57 -17.26 -15.87 -2.07
CA TYR A 57 -17.68 -17.27 -2.03
C TYR A 57 -17.77 -17.82 -0.60
N GLN A 58 -16.93 -17.37 0.32
CA GLN A 58 -17.09 -17.68 1.75
C GLN A 58 -18.45 -17.20 2.26
N LEU A 59 -18.83 -15.94 1.97
CA LEU A 59 -20.12 -15.39 2.41
C LEU A 59 -21.31 -16.11 1.79
N ILE A 60 -21.23 -16.51 0.52
CA ILE A 60 -22.26 -17.30 -0.15
C ILE A 60 -22.48 -18.66 0.53
N ASN A 61 -21.40 -19.27 1.05
CA ASN A 61 -21.45 -20.58 1.71
C ASN A 61 -21.63 -20.50 3.24
N GLN A 62 -21.57 -19.32 3.81
CA GLN A 62 -21.71 -19.10 5.25
C GLN A 62 -23.18 -19.02 5.64
N TYR A 63 -23.73 -20.13 6.14
CA TYR A 63 -25.09 -20.17 6.66
C TYR A 63 -25.13 -19.72 8.13
N ASN A 64 -26.05 -18.82 8.45
CA ASN A 64 -26.32 -18.40 9.81
C ASN A 64 -27.59 -19.11 10.35
N PRO A 65 -27.45 -20.04 11.30
CA PRO A 65 -28.60 -20.80 11.80
C PRO A 65 -29.58 -19.96 12.63
N VAL A 66 -29.16 -18.81 13.14
CA VAL A 66 -30.01 -17.92 13.94
C VAL A 66 -30.96 -17.12 13.05
N THR A 67 -30.45 -16.61 11.91
CA THR A 67 -31.24 -15.80 10.98
C THR A 67 -31.86 -16.62 9.85
N GLY A 68 -31.41 -17.87 9.66
CA GLY A 68 -31.84 -18.72 8.55
C GLY A 68 -31.34 -18.25 7.17
N GLN A 69 -30.34 -17.37 7.14
CA GLN A 69 -29.85 -16.75 5.91
C GLN A 69 -28.37 -17.05 5.67
N PHE A 70 -27.97 -17.00 4.41
CA PHE A 70 -26.56 -16.98 4.03
C PHE A 70 -25.98 -15.56 4.15
N GLY A 71 -24.69 -15.45 4.35
CA GLY A 71 -24.00 -14.16 4.45
C GLY A 71 -24.08 -13.31 3.18
N LEU A 72 -24.22 -13.97 2.01
CA LEU A 72 -24.48 -13.33 0.72
C LEU A 72 -25.38 -14.25 -0.11
N ALA A 73 -26.41 -13.68 -0.75
CA ALA A 73 -27.25 -14.45 -1.66
C ALA A 73 -26.47 -14.88 -2.91
N ASN A 74 -26.63 -16.14 -3.33
CA ASN A 74 -25.98 -16.67 -4.53
C ASN A 74 -26.75 -16.32 -5.80
N THR A 75 -26.97 -15.03 -6.03
CA THR A 75 -27.58 -14.49 -7.24
C THR A 75 -26.60 -13.58 -7.98
N PRO A 76 -26.74 -13.46 -9.32
CA PRO A 76 -25.89 -12.55 -10.09
C PRO A 76 -25.91 -11.10 -9.58
N GLU A 77 -27.10 -10.63 -9.17
CA GLU A 77 -27.32 -9.28 -8.67
C GLU A 77 -26.55 -9.03 -7.36
N ALA A 78 -26.67 -9.94 -6.40
CA ALA A 78 -26.00 -9.85 -5.10
C ALA A 78 -24.47 -9.94 -5.26
N ARG A 79 -23.99 -10.84 -6.11
CA ARG A 79 -22.55 -10.95 -6.42
C ARG A 79 -22.02 -9.69 -7.09
N ASN A 80 -22.73 -9.17 -8.08
CA ASN A 80 -22.33 -7.93 -8.75
C ASN A 80 -22.32 -6.72 -7.81
N ALA A 81 -23.30 -6.62 -6.90
CA ALA A 81 -23.34 -5.57 -5.89
C ALA A 81 -22.11 -5.64 -4.96
N TYR A 82 -21.77 -6.83 -4.48
CA TYR A 82 -20.59 -7.06 -3.65
C TYR A 82 -19.27 -6.69 -4.36
N LEU A 83 -19.13 -7.11 -5.63
CA LEU A 83 -17.95 -6.81 -6.42
C LEU A 83 -17.83 -5.31 -6.73
N ARG A 84 -18.95 -4.63 -6.95
CA ARG A 84 -19.00 -3.18 -7.17
C ARG A 84 -18.56 -2.40 -5.92
N GLU A 85 -18.95 -2.87 -4.75
CA GLU A 85 -18.46 -2.30 -3.49
C GLU A 85 -16.93 -2.42 -3.37
N ALA A 86 -16.36 -3.55 -3.79
CA ALA A 86 -14.91 -3.75 -3.81
C ALA A 86 -14.19 -2.83 -4.81
N GLU A 87 -14.80 -2.54 -5.97
CA GLU A 87 -14.27 -1.57 -6.93
C GLU A 87 -14.10 -0.17 -6.32
N MET A 88 -15.02 0.23 -5.45
CA MET A 88 -15.04 1.56 -4.84
C MET A 88 -14.11 1.67 -3.62
N ARG A 89 -13.62 0.55 -3.08
CA ARG A 89 -12.65 0.52 -1.99
C ARG A 89 -11.23 0.73 -2.52
N ASN A 90 -10.85 1.97 -2.72
CA ASN A 90 -9.48 2.31 -3.11
C ASN A 90 -8.69 2.76 -1.89
N THR A 91 -7.73 1.94 -1.43
CA THR A 91 -6.87 2.24 -0.30
C THR A 91 -5.53 2.77 -0.80
N ASP A 92 -5.20 3.99 -0.43
CA ASP A 92 -3.86 4.53 -0.66
C ASP A 92 -2.92 4.05 0.45
N TRP A 93 -2.14 3.00 0.15
CA TRP A 93 -1.21 2.41 1.08
C TRP A 93 -0.01 3.31 1.37
N PHE A 94 0.38 4.16 0.41
CA PHE A 94 1.47 5.11 0.66
C PHE A 94 1.05 6.17 1.66
N ASP A 95 -0.17 6.70 1.56
CA ASP A 95 -0.70 7.66 2.53
C ASP A 95 -0.87 7.04 3.93
N LEU A 96 -1.29 5.77 3.99
CA LEU A 96 -1.45 5.06 5.27
C LEU A 96 -0.13 4.69 5.96
N LEU A 97 0.88 4.30 5.19
CA LEU A 97 2.11 3.71 5.74
C LEU A 97 3.28 4.69 5.76
N THR A 98 3.20 5.78 5.00
CA THR A 98 4.31 6.72 4.86
C THR A 98 3.84 8.15 5.16
N ARG A 99 4.78 9.02 5.44
CA ARG A 99 4.55 10.45 5.62
C ARG A 99 5.72 11.23 5.07
N ASN A 100 5.46 12.46 4.70
CA ASN A 100 6.53 13.37 4.33
C ASN A 100 7.50 13.53 5.49
N SER A 101 8.78 13.50 5.20
CA SER A 101 9.82 13.76 6.19
C SER A 101 10.70 14.90 5.75
N LEU A 102 11.11 15.70 6.73
CA LEU A 102 12.13 16.72 6.61
C LEU A 102 13.27 16.32 7.55
N SER A 103 14.44 16.15 6.99
CA SER A 103 15.66 16.00 7.78
C SER A 103 16.60 17.16 7.52
N HIS A 104 17.33 17.55 8.53
CA HIS A 104 18.34 18.58 8.43
C HIS A 104 19.60 18.12 9.13
N GLN A 105 20.75 18.49 8.57
CA GLN A 105 22.05 18.23 9.13
C GLN A 105 22.85 19.54 9.17
N HIS A 106 23.46 19.81 10.31
CA HIS A 106 24.31 20.97 10.50
C HIS A 106 25.69 20.52 10.95
N THR A 107 26.70 20.98 10.28
CA THR A 107 28.11 20.68 10.63
C THR A 107 28.92 21.97 10.75
N ILE A 108 29.60 22.12 11.88
CA ILE A 108 30.55 23.20 12.11
C ILE A 108 31.92 22.56 12.22
N SER A 109 32.88 23.09 11.47
CA SER A 109 34.26 22.67 11.58
C SER A 109 35.20 23.85 11.76
N ILE A 110 36.22 23.64 12.58
CA ILE A 110 37.25 24.61 12.89
C ILE A 110 38.58 23.92 12.63
N SER A 111 39.43 24.57 11.86
CA SER A 111 40.82 24.15 11.65
C SER A 111 41.74 25.34 11.79
N GLY A 112 42.92 25.08 12.27
CA GLY A 112 43.96 26.10 12.43
C GLY A 112 45.27 25.46 12.86
N GLY A 113 46.28 26.28 13.03
CA GLY A 113 47.59 25.83 13.49
C GLY A 113 48.72 26.66 12.95
N SER A 114 49.92 26.32 13.38
CA SER A 114 51.21 26.84 12.90
C SER A 114 51.95 25.78 12.09
N GLU A 115 53.17 26.07 11.69
CA GLU A 115 54.03 25.07 11.04
C GLU A 115 54.36 23.88 11.97
N GLU A 116 54.35 24.13 13.29
CA GLU A 116 54.71 23.13 14.30
C GLU A 116 53.51 22.33 14.83
N ALA A 117 52.27 22.89 14.78
CA ALA A 117 51.07 22.24 15.28
C ALA A 117 49.82 22.61 14.47
N ARG A 118 49.05 21.62 14.06
CA ARG A 118 47.78 21.79 13.35
C ARG A 118 46.67 21.11 14.12
N TYR A 119 45.49 21.73 14.15
CA TYR A 119 44.31 21.17 14.79
C TYR A 119 43.09 21.22 13.86
N TYR A 120 42.21 20.24 14.03
CA TYR A 120 40.90 20.17 13.40
C TYR A 120 39.90 19.67 14.43
N ALA A 121 38.76 20.34 14.50
CA ALA A 121 37.63 19.92 15.30
C ALA A 121 36.34 20.10 14.51
N SER A 122 35.39 19.15 14.59
CA SER A 122 34.09 19.27 13.98
C SER A 122 33.01 18.76 14.91
N ILE A 123 31.81 19.34 14.81
CA ILE A 123 30.59 18.92 15.50
C ILE A 123 29.49 18.91 14.48
N GLY A 124 28.70 17.82 14.47
CA GLY A 124 27.52 17.64 13.64
C GLY A 124 26.29 17.41 14.48
N TYR A 125 25.13 17.90 14.00
CA TYR A 125 23.82 17.70 14.53
C TYR A 125 22.87 17.26 13.39
N ASN A 126 22.06 16.21 13.64
CA ASN A 126 21.04 15.66 12.71
C ASN A 126 19.66 15.73 13.34
#